data_2f063edf93e20ae90808971d14801839
#
_entry.id   2f063edf93e20ae90808971d14801839
#
_cell.length_a   1.000
_cell.length_b   1.000
_cell.length_c   1.000
_cell.angle_alpha   90.00
_cell.angle_beta   90.00
_cell.angle_gamma   90.00
#
_symmetry.space_group_name_H-M   'P 1'
#
loop_
_entity.id
_entity.type
_entity.pdbx_description
1 polymer ?
#
loop_
_entity_poly.entity_id
_entity_poly.type
_entity_poly.pdbx_seq_one_letter_code
_entity_poly.pdbx_strand_id
1 'polypeptide(L)'
;MKKHKNRILRAVRAAVFLFVLALMILGLDKSLKLIQEDNLCPRYYEYPKDTFDVAFLGASLVMYGIYPVEMYDEYGIASYSLTTGNQSIEASYYLAKEVIEKDHPSLIVLDCSFASSDEKKMEPQYIHYITDTMPYLNKNRLDIIRNLAITDDYKPLLFPLIAFHSRWQELTYGDFLPQTKEMVYGAKITGRVNVTAPYDEAKITPGALSEQSRSSIEKIIRLCRENDTGLMLLTMPVPGKNKFFDQDGYNLRVSAAAEVDELAKKNGILHANYVGDKKNLEDLGLDLQMDAYDGEHLNRWGAAKFTRTLGKYIKAHFDIPDRRGQGGAYSLIDKDLENYPVNRMRDSLQRSIFLRDYAASLHSDVSGEPVEDALILVALNGKVDDDILTEEEAALLRSFGLSSDLHSWEGHGWLAVIDGGRVVYETALREDEPDFMDSFEGKSGKLRYQLTSGRIDEETEVVHSAASIVVNGLEYATEDRGLHFAVFRKSTGELMDSAWLDIHSYALEFTHDLH
;
A
#
# COMPACT_ATOMS: atom_id res chain seq x y z
N MET A 1 -57.43 31.30 10.44
CA MET A 1 -56.55 30.37 11.19
C MET A 1 -56.40 29.00 10.57
N LYS A 2 -57.45 28.21 10.26
CA LYS A 2 -57.30 26.85 9.67
C LYS A 2 -56.51 26.80 8.33
N LYS A 3 -56.73 27.75 7.39
CA LYS A 3 -55.97 27.81 6.12
C LYS A 3 -54.47 28.05 6.31
N HIS A 4 -54.09 28.85 7.28
CA HIS A 4 -52.67 29.14 7.58
C HIS A 4 -51.98 27.93 8.22
N LYS A 5 -52.63 27.24 9.15
CA LYS A 5 -52.15 26.00 9.78
C LYS A 5 -51.93 24.89 8.76
N ASN A 6 -52.83 24.75 7.77
CA ASN A 6 -52.70 23.77 6.68
C ASN A 6 -51.54 24.09 5.71
N ARG A 7 -51.25 25.39 5.48
CA ARG A 7 -50.09 25.80 4.66
C ARG A 7 -48.79 25.49 5.38
N ILE A 8 -48.67 25.78 6.67
CA ILE A 8 -47.51 25.45 7.50
C ILE A 8 -47.28 23.92 7.53
N LEU A 9 -48.34 23.14 7.75
CA LEU A 9 -48.25 21.68 7.78
C LEU A 9 -47.79 21.09 6.42
N ARG A 10 -48.25 21.66 5.29
CA ARG A 10 -47.76 21.25 3.96
C ARG A 10 -46.30 21.63 3.75
N ALA A 11 -45.87 22.81 4.18
CA ALA A 11 -44.47 23.23 4.10
C ALA A 11 -43.57 22.34 4.94
N VAL A 12 -43.98 22.00 6.18
CA VAL A 12 -43.25 21.07 7.05
C VAL A 12 -43.13 19.67 6.42
N ARG A 13 -44.24 19.13 5.87
CA ARG A 13 -44.22 17.83 5.18
C ARG A 13 -43.28 17.84 3.96
N ALA A 14 -43.33 18.91 3.16
CA ALA A 14 -42.42 19.07 2.01
C ALA A 14 -40.94 19.16 2.47
N ALA A 15 -40.68 19.91 3.53
CA ALA A 15 -39.32 20.01 4.09
C ALA A 15 -38.79 18.65 4.61
N VAL A 16 -39.66 17.90 5.34
CA VAL A 16 -39.31 16.55 5.81
C VAL A 16 -39.08 15.60 4.64
N PHE A 17 -39.93 15.62 3.62
CA PHE A 17 -39.76 14.81 2.42
C PHE A 17 -38.42 15.13 1.72
N LEU A 18 -38.12 16.41 1.48
CA LEU A 18 -36.85 16.82 0.85
C LEU A 18 -35.66 16.44 1.70
N PHE A 19 -35.75 16.54 3.02
CA PHE A 19 -34.68 16.12 3.92
C PHE A 19 -34.44 14.61 3.83
N VAL A 20 -35.49 13.79 3.89
CA VAL A 20 -35.39 12.33 3.74
C VAL A 20 -34.82 11.96 2.37
N LEU A 21 -35.32 12.62 1.31
CA LEU A 21 -34.78 12.41 -0.04
C LEU A 21 -33.31 12.75 -0.15
N ALA A 22 -32.88 13.85 0.44
CA ALA A 22 -31.45 14.24 0.49
C ALA A 22 -30.60 13.19 1.22
N LEU A 23 -31.08 12.67 2.37
CA LEU A 23 -30.40 11.59 3.09
C LEU A 23 -30.30 10.30 2.26
N MET A 24 -31.35 9.95 1.54
CA MET A 24 -31.34 8.80 0.63
C MET A 24 -30.32 8.97 -0.50
N ILE A 25 -30.28 10.15 -1.13
CA ILE A 25 -29.31 10.45 -2.20
C ILE A 25 -27.89 10.40 -1.67
N LEU A 26 -27.61 10.98 -0.51
CA LEU A 26 -26.28 10.94 0.12
C LEU A 26 -25.89 9.50 0.51
N GLY A 27 -26.84 8.70 0.98
CA GLY A 27 -26.63 7.29 1.27
C GLY A 27 -26.28 6.47 0.03
N LEU A 28 -27.03 6.67 -1.07
CA LEU A 28 -26.75 6.04 -2.36
C LEU A 28 -25.39 6.47 -2.92
N ASP A 29 -25.09 7.76 -2.87
CA ASP A 29 -23.79 8.26 -3.32
C ASP A 29 -22.63 7.63 -2.54
N LYS A 30 -22.74 7.56 -1.22
CA LYS A 30 -21.72 6.91 -0.39
C LYS A 30 -21.56 5.41 -0.70
N SER A 31 -22.66 4.69 -0.98
CA SER A 31 -22.63 3.25 -1.25
C SER A 31 -22.16 2.91 -2.66
N LEU A 32 -22.46 3.77 -3.64
CA LEU A 32 -22.13 3.53 -5.05
C LEU A 32 -20.78 4.14 -5.45
N LYS A 33 -20.27 5.11 -4.68
CA LYS A 33 -18.97 5.73 -4.94
C LYS A 33 -17.87 4.67 -4.94
N LEU A 34 -17.05 4.66 -5.98
CA LEU A 34 -15.91 3.78 -6.08
C LEU A 34 -14.70 4.47 -5.43
N ILE A 35 -14.29 3.98 -4.28
CA ILE A 35 -13.04 4.38 -3.64
C ILE A 35 -12.02 3.30 -3.96
N GLN A 36 -10.98 3.65 -4.71
CA GLN A 36 -9.88 2.79 -5.10
C GLN A 36 -8.63 3.11 -4.25
N GLU A 37 -7.65 2.26 -4.33
CA GLU A 37 -6.37 2.43 -3.63
C GLU A 37 -5.60 3.70 -4.03
N ASP A 38 -5.87 4.22 -5.23
CA ASP A 38 -5.25 5.44 -5.76
C ASP A 38 -5.95 6.74 -5.32
N ASN A 39 -7.07 6.62 -4.59
CA ASN A 39 -7.77 7.78 -4.05
C ASN A 39 -7.04 8.40 -2.86
N LEU A 40 -7.24 9.70 -2.67
CA LEU A 40 -6.86 10.39 -1.45
C LEU A 40 -7.48 9.66 -0.24
N CYS A 41 -6.65 9.31 0.75
CA CYS A 41 -7.11 8.53 1.88
C CYS A 41 -8.20 9.26 2.69
N PRO A 42 -9.42 8.70 2.80
CA PRO A 42 -10.55 9.36 3.45
C PRO A 42 -10.33 9.60 4.94
N ARG A 43 -9.50 8.79 5.62
CA ARG A 43 -9.20 8.93 7.05
C ARG A 43 -8.58 10.28 7.41
N TYR A 44 -7.99 11.01 6.46
CA TYR A 44 -7.46 12.35 6.70
C TYR A 44 -8.49 13.27 7.36
N TYR A 45 -9.75 13.20 6.93
CA TYR A 45 -10.84 14.03 7.45
C TYR A 45 -11.44 13.53 8.76
N GLU A 46 -11.07 12.33 9.21
CA GLU A 46 -11.48 11.77 10.51
C GLU A 46 -10.64 12.31 11.68
N TYR A 47 -9.42 12.76 11.39
CA TYR A 47 -8.56 13.36 12.40
C TYR A 47 -8.99 14.79 12.76
N PRO A 48 -8.87 15.19 14.03
CA PRO A 48 -9.07 16.57 14.45
C PRO A 48 -8.21 17.55 13.66
N LYS A 49 -8.60 18.82 13.65
CA LYS A 49 -7.75 19.90 13.13
C LYS A 49 -6.47 20.00 13.96
N ASP A 50 -5.42 20.51 13.32
CA ASP A 50 -4.11 20.76 13.94
C ASP A 50 -3.47 19.48 14.50
N THR A 51 -3.72 18.32 13.85
CA THR A 51 -3.12 17.04 14.24
C THR A 51 -1.75 16.82 13.59
N PHE A 52 -1.58 17.18 12.33
CA PHE A 52 -0.38 16.85 11.58
C PHE A 52 0.58 18.02 11.45
N ASP A 53 1.80 17.84 11.97
CA ASP A 53 2.88 18.84 11.89
C ASP A 53 3.59 18.83 10.51
N VAL A 54 3.58 17.70 9.80
CA VAL A 54 4.19 17.54 8.50
C VAL A 54 3.20 16.94 7.51
N ALA A 55 3.10 17.54 6.32
CA ALA A 55 2.30 17.01 5.23
C ALA A 55 3.19 16.67 4.02
N PHE A 56 3.06 15.45 3.51
CA PHE A 56 3.70 15.02 2.26
C PHE A 56 2.70 15.15 1.12
N LEU A 57 3.10 15.83 0.05
CA LEU A 57 2.28 16.03 -1.15
C LEU A 57 3.00 15.44 -2.35
N GLY A 58 2.33 14.59 -3.10
CA GLY A 58 2.90 13.97 -4.29
C GLY A 58 2.02 12.88 -4.88
N ALA A 59 2.54 12.21 -5.89
CA ALA A 59 1.87 11.10 -6.56
C ALA A 59 2.22 9.75 -5.92
N SER A 60 2.12 8.70 -6.71
CA SER A 60 2.34 7.31 -6.29
C SER A 60 3.72 7.06 -5.67
N LEU A 61 4.77 7.76 -6.08
CA LEU A 61 6.11 7.59 -5.49
C LEU A 61 6.10 7.90 -3.99
N VAL A 62 5.44 8.99 -3.57
CA VAL A 62 5.27 9.32 -2.15
C VAL A 62 4.36 8.33 -1.46
N MET A 63 3.26 7.94 -2.12
CA MET A 63 2.30 6.99 -1.59
C MET A 63 2.94 5.64 -1.23
N TYR A 64 3.82 5.13 -2.09
CA TYR A 64 4.54 3.87 -1.86
C TYR A 64 5.83 4.03 -1.06
N GLY A 65 6.45 5.22 -1.06
CA GLY A 65 7.82 5.42 -0.57
C GLY A 65 7.93 6.05 0.82
N ILE A 66 6.87 6.65 1.38
CA ILE A 66 6.92 7.33 2.68
C ILE A 66 5.84 6.77 3.60
N TYR A 67 6.25 6.22 4.73
CA TYR A 67 5.36 5.66 5.73
C TYR A 67 5.27 6.57 6.98
N PRO A 68 4.26 7.45 7.06
CA PRO A 68 4.12 8.40 8.16
C PRO A 68 4.07 7.76 9.54
N VAL A 69 3.51 6.55 9.66
CA VAL A 69 3.46 5.83 10.94
C VAL A 69 4.85 5.40 11.42
N GLU A 70 5.75 4.99 10.54
CA GLU A 70 7.15 4.67 10.89
C GLU A 70 7.93 5.94 11.24
N MET A 71 7.63 7.06 10.58
CA MET A 71 8.21 8.35 10.91
C MET A 71 7.74 8.85 12.29
N TYR A 72 6.51 8.56 12.67
CA TYR A 72 6.00 8.82 14.02
C TYR A 72 6.67 7.91 15.05
N ASP A 73 6.80 6.60 14.77
CA ASP A 73 7.45 5.64 15.66
C ASP A 73 8.88 6.06 15.99
N GLU A 74 9.69 6.35 14.98
CA GLU A 74 11.12 6.57 15.17
C GLU A 74 11.45 8.00 15.64
N TYR A 75 10.72 9.00 15.13
CA TYR A 75 11.04 10.42 15.34
C TYR A 75 9.96 11.23 16.07
N GLY A 76 8.80 10.65 16.36
CA GLY A 76 7.65 11.35 16.94
C GLY A 76 6.99 12.36 16.00
N ILE A 77 7.28 12.32 14.69
CA ILE A 77 6.75 13.26 13.70
C ILE A 77 5.32 12.86 13.32
N ALA A 78 4.34 13.63 13.79
CA ALA A 78 2.95 13.47 13.35
C ALA A 78 2.81 13.98 11.92
N SER A 79 2.69 13.07 10.96
CA SER A 79 2.65 13.39 9.53
C SER A 79 1.54 12.66 8.78
N TYR A 80 1.18 13.18 7.61
CA TYR A 80 0.20 12.58 6.73
C TYR A 80 0.60 12.77 5.26
N SER A 81 0.40 11.74 4.44
CA SER A 81 0.62 11.78 2.99
C SER A 81 -0.70 12.06 2.27
N LEU A 82 -0.86 13.28 1.72
CA LEU A 82 -1.99 13.62 0.85
C LEU A 82 -1.58 13.31 -0.59
N THR A 83 -1.72 12.05 -0.93
CA THR A 83 -1.24 11.47 -2.19
C THR A 83 -2.36 10.75 -2.94
N THR A 84 -2.27 10.78 -4.26
CA THR A 84 -3.17 10.03 -5.15
C THR A 84 -2.39 9.45 -6.33
N GLY A 85 -2.96 8.47 -7.01
CA GLY A 85 -2.40 8.03 -8.29
C GLY A 85 -2.36 9.19 -9.30
N ASN A 86 -1.22 9.36 -9.98
CA ASN A 86 -1.00 10.39 -11.00
C ASN A 86 -1.33 11.84 -10.56
N GLN A 87 -1.06 12.19 -9.32
CA GLN A 87 -1.25 13.53 -8.78
C GLN A 87 -0.28 14.53 -9.44
N SER A 88 -0.80 15.55 -10.12
CA SER A 88 0.03 16.61 -10.67
C SER A 88 0.52 17.58 -9.58
N ILE A 89 1.63 18.29 -9.84
CA ILE A 89 2.12 19.35 -8.93
C ILE A 89 1.07 20.46 -8.78
N GLU A 90 0.28 20.73 -9.82
CA GLU A 90 -0.82 21.69 -9.72
C GLU A 90 -1.96 21.21 -8.80
N ALA A 91 -2.26 19.91 -8.79
CA ALA A 91 -3.19 19.33 -7.81
C ALA A 91 -2.63 19.47 -6.38
N SER A 92 -1.34 19.24 -6.21
CA SER A 92 -0.64 19.42 -4.93
C SER A 92 -0.74 20.85 -4.39
N TYR A 93 -0.87 21.88 -5.25
CA TYR A 93 -1.14 23.25 -4.80
C TYR A 93 -2.48 23.38 -4.05
N TYR A 94 -3.53 22.74 -4.55
CA TYR A 94 -4.84 22.78 -3.87
C TYR A 94 -4.85 21.93 -2.59
N LEU A 95 -4.11 20.82 -2.58
CA LEU A 95 -3.94 20.01 -1.37
C LEU A 95 -3.05 20.72 -0.34
N ALA A 96 -2.06 21.53 -0.76
CA ALA A 96 -1.32 22.41 0.14
C ALA A 96 -2.25 23.43 0.82
N LYS A 97 -3.19 24.02 0.08
CA LYS A 97 -4.22 24.89 0.69
C LYS A 97 -5.08 24.13 1.68
N GLU A 98 -5.50 22.93 1.31
CA GLU A 98 -6.35 22.08 2.16
C GLU A 98 -5.66 21.77 3.50
N VAL A 99 -4.39 21.35 3.46
CA VAL A 99 -3.67 21.00 4.67
C VAL A 99 -3.33 22.22 5.53
N ILE A 100 -3.02 23.36 4.91
CA ILE A 100 -2.80 24.62 5.64
C ILE A 100 -4.09 25.05 6.35
N GLU A 101 -5.25 25.00 5.67
CA GLU A 101 -6.55 25.39 6.25
C GLU A 101 -7.02 24.45 7.37
N LYS A 102 -6.61 23.17 7.35
CA LYS A 102 -7.03 22.17 8.32
C LYS A 102 -6.03 22.00 9.47
N ASP A 103 -4.75 21.85 9.18
CA ASP A 103 -3.75 21.41 10.16
C ASP A 103 -2.68 22.46 10.47
N HIS A 104 -2.57 23.57 9.73
CA HIS A 104 -1.52 24.58 9.91
C HIS A 104 -0.14 23.93 10.13
N PRO A 105 0.32 23.06 9.22
CA PRO A 105 1.51 22.24 9.45
C PRO A 105 2.76 23.12 9.57
N SER A 106 3.71 22.67 10.38
CA SER A 106 5.03 23.29 10.47
C SER A 106 5.82 23.13 9.18
N LEU A 107 5.56 22.04 8.40
CA LEU A 107 6.28 21.71 7.19
C LEU A 107 5.38 21.06 6.14
N ILE A 108 5.47 21.55 4.91
CA ILE A 108 5.00 20.82 3.71
C ILE A 108 6.23 20.28 2.99
N VAL A 109 6.19 18.99 2.62
CA VAL A 109 7.17 18.32 1.77
C VAL A 109 6.51 18.05 0.43
N LEU A 110 6.97 18.72 -0.61
CA LEU A 110 6.42 18.63 -1.98
C LEU A 110 7.30 17.75 -2.85
N ASP A 111 6.75 16.64 -3.33
CA ASP A 111 7.42 15.81 -4.33
C ASP A 111 7.43 16.49 -5.71
N CYS A 112 8.61 16.57 -6.29
CA CYS A 112 8.89 17.13 -7.61
C CYS A 112 9.37 16.07 -8.62
N SER A 113 9.22 14.77 -8.32
CA SER A 113 9.73 13.69 -9.17
C SER A 113 9.14 13.69 -10.59
N PHE A 114 7.91 14.19 -10.74
CA PHE A 114 7.24 14.34 -12.04
C PHE A 114 7.25 15.77 -12.57
N ALA A 115 8.22 16.60 -12.17
CA ALA A 115 8.31 18.00 -12.57
C ALA A 115 8.58 18.24 -14.07
N SER A 116 8.94 17.18 -14.81
CA SER A 116 9.06 17.23 -16.28
C SER A 116 7.72 17.12 -17.03
N SER A 117 6.63 16.77 -16.36
CA SER A 117 5.31 16.62 -16.99
C SER A 117 4.66 17.97 -17.27
N ASP A 118 4.11 18.12 -18.48
CA ASP A 118 3.41 19.31 -18.97
C ASP A 118 1.87 19.17 -18.92
N GLU A 119 1.35 18.21 -18.18
CA GLU A 119 -0.09 17.96 -18.10
C GLU A 119 -0.83 19.11 -17.41
N LYS A 120 -1.46 19.97 -18.23
CA LYS A 120 -2.23 21.15 -17.75
C LYS A 120 -3.59 20.78 -17.18
N LYS A 121 -4.13 19.65 -17.59
CA LYS A 121 -5.45 19.16 -17.21
C LYS A 121 -5.38 17.66 -16.89
N MET A 122 -6.23 17.23 -16.00
CA MET A 122 -6.29 15.84 -15.54
C MET A 122 -7.55 15.16 -16.09
N GLU A 123 -7.41 13.91 -16.48
CA GLU A 123 -8.53 13.06 -16.85
C GLU A 123 -9.54 12.94 -15.67
N PRO A 124 -10.84 12.79 -15.95
CA PRO A 124 -11.87 12.69 -14.92
C PRO A 124 -11.57 11.66 -13.82
N GLN A 125 -10.96 10.54 -14.19
CA GLN A 125 -10.56 9.49 -13.26
C GLN A 125 -9.61 10.03 -12.18
N TYR A 126 -8.57 10.77 -12.54
CA TYR A 126 -7.60 11.34 -11.60
C TYR A 126 -8.20 12.44 -10.74
N ILE A 127 -9.19 13.19 -11.26
CA ILE A 127 -9.97 14.13 -10.47
C ILE A 127 -10.80 13.38 -9.41
N HIS A 128 -11.44 12.27 -9.76
CA HIS A 128 -12.15 11.42 -8.81
C HIS A 128 -11.21 10.89 -7.71
N TYR A 129 -9.97 10.48 -8.04
CA TYR A 129 -8.99 10.04 -7.05
C TYR A 129 -8.74 11.09 -5.97
N ILE A 130 -8.69 12.37 -6.33
CA ILE A 130 -8.46 13.45 -5.38
C ILE A 130 -9.75 13.85 -4.65
N THR A 131 -10.85 14.01 -5.39
CA THR A 131 -12.01 14.78 -4.91
C THR A 131 -13.11 13.94 -4.27
N ASP A 132 -13.17 12.64 -4.53
CA ASP A 132 -14.28 11.80 -4.06
C ASP A 132 -14.26 11.55 -2.55
N THR A 133 -13.10 11.64 -1.92
CA THR A 133 -12.95 11.52 -0.46
C THR A 133 -13.05 12.87 0.26
N MET A 134 -12.93 13.99 -0.45
CA MET A 134 -13.05 15.32 0.10
C MET A 134 -14.52 15.66 0.45
N PRO A 135 -14.78 16.53 1.47
CA PRO A 135 -16.13 16.99 1.78
C PRO A 135 -16.78 17.71 0.57
N TYR A 136 -18.07 17.45 0.31
CA TYR A 136 -18.78 17.95 -0.88
C TYR A 136 -18.70 19.47 -1.10
N LEU A 137 -18.84 20.25 -0.03
CA LEU A 137 -18.82 21.71 -0.08
C LEU A 137 -17.44 22.30 0.18
N ASN A 138 -16.39 21.47 0.12
CA ASN A 138 -15.03 21.91 0.28
C ASN A 138 -14.62 22.81 -0.91
N LYS A 139 -14.09 24.00 -0.62
CA LYS A 139 -13.71 24.98 -1.64
C LYS A 139 -12.59 24.46 -2.53
N ASN A 140 -11.58 23.83 -1.93
CA ASN A 140 -10.44 23.31 -2.68
C ASN A 140 -10.86 22.16 -3.60
N ARG A 141 -11.81 21.30 -3.17
CA ARG A 141 -12.45 20.30 -4.03
C ARG A 141 -13.08 20.93 -5.27
N LEU A 142 -13.89 21.96 -5.08
CA LEU A 142 -14.56 22.65 -6.20
C LEU A 142 -13.57 23.34 -7.13
N ASP A 143 -12.52 23.94 -6.57
CA ASP A 143 -11.45 24.59 -7.34
C ASP A 143 -10.65 23.55 -8.17
N ILE A 144 -10.35 22.37 -7.63
CA ILE A 144 -9.73 21.23 -8.35
C ILE A 144 -10.58 20.85 -9.55
N ILE A 145 -11.86 20.54 -9.33
CA ILE A 145 -12.79 20.13 -10.40
C ILE A 145 -12.82 21.19 -11.51
N ARG A 146 -13.00 22.46 -11.14
CA ARG A 146 -13.14 23.55 -12.09
C ARG A 146 -11.86 23.83 -12.88
N ASN A 147 -10.72 23.77 -12.23
CA ASN A 147 -9.46 24.25 -12.81
C ASN A 147 -8.61 23.14 -13.44
N LEU A 148 -8.74 21.89 -12.95
CA LEU A 148 -7.88 20.79 -13.39
C LEU A 148 -8.57 19.77 -14.30
N ALA A 149 -9.88 19.61 -14.25
CA ALA A 149 -10.54 18.59 -15.07
C ALA A 149 -10.49 18.90 -16.57
N ILE A 150 -10.19 17.89 -17.39
CA ILE A 150 -10.20 17.95 -18.87
C ILE A 150 -11.60 17.67 -19.42
N THR A 151 -12.61 18.30 -18.85
CA THR A 151 -14.01 18.10 -19.29
C THR A 151 -14.81 19.37 -19.15
N ASP A 152 -15.85 19.53 -19.98
CA ASP A 152 -16.84 20.59 -19.86
C ASP A 152 -18.10 20.11 -19.09
N ASP A 153 -18.26 18.80 -18.89
CA ASP A 153 -19.32 18.24 -18.05
C ASP A 153 -18.79 17.90 -16.64
N TYR A 154 -18.94 18.86 -15.74
CA TYR A 154 -18.51 18.71 -14.34
C TYR A 154 -19.51 17.94 -13.46
N LYS A 155 -20.72 17.60 -13.96
CA LYS A 155 -21.78 16.96 -13.14
C LYS A 155 -21.32 15.64 -12.52
N PRO A 156 -20.67 14.71 -13.26
CA PRO A 156 -20.17 13.46 -12.67
C PRO A 156 -19.14 13.69 -11.58
N LEU A 157 -18.27 14.69 -11.73
CA LEU A 157 -17.24 15.04 -10.75
C LEU A 157 -17.83 15.73 -9.51
N LEU A 158 -18.85 16.57 -9.68
CA LEU A 158 -19.54 17.22 -8.57
C LEU A 158 -20.40 16.24 -7.77
N PHE A 159 -21.03 15.31 -8.48
CA PHE A 159 -21.95 14.31 -7.94
C PHE A 159 -21.52 12.90 -8.38
N PRO A 160 -20.62 12.23 -7.65
CA PRO A 160 -20.10 10.91 -8.00
C PRO A 160 -21.19 9.86 -8.29
N LEU A 161 -22.37 9.98 -7.68
CA LEU A 161 -23.53 9.14 -7.98
C LEU A 161 -23.86 9.14 -9.49
N ILE A 162 -23.63 10.24 -10.21
CA ILE A 162 -23.87 10.30 -11.67
C ILE A 162 -22.84 9.44 -12.41
N ALA A 163 -21.58 9.45 -11.97
CA ALA A 163 -20.51 8.63 -12.55
C ALA A 163 -20.71 7.13 -12.26
N PHE A 164 -21.08 6.80 -11.02
CA PHE A 164 -21.06 5.44 -10.50
C PHE A 164 -22.45 4.81 -10.31
N HIS A 165 -23.52 5.41 -10.86
CA HIS A 165 -24.88 4.91 -10.64
C HIS A 165 -25.11 3.46 -11.11
N SER A 166 -24.37 2.97 -12.12
CA SER A 166 -24.50 1.59 -12.62
C SER A 166 -23.88 0.53 -11.69
N ARG A 167 -23.00 0.93 -10.75
CA ARG A 167 -22.33 0.01 -9.81
C ARG A 167 -23.27 -0.74 -8.87
N TRP A 168 -24.56 -0.34 -8.78
CA TRP A 168 -25.51 -1.10 -7.96
C TRP A 168 -25.59 -2.59 -8.31
N GLN A 169 -25.18 -2.98 -9.53
CA GLN A 169 -25.12 -4.37 -9.99
C GLN A 169 -23.84 -5.11 -9.57
N GLU A 170 -22.84 -4.37 -9.14
CA GLU A 170 -21.49 -4.86 -8.83
C GLU A 170 -21.18 -4.76 -7.33
N LEU A 171 -22.12 -4.27 -6.52
CA LEU A 171 -21.92 -4.07 -5.10
C LEU A 171 -21.69 -5.41 -4.40
N THR A 172 -20.62 -5.45 -3.60
CA THR A 172 -20.26 -6.55 -2.72
C THR A 172 -20.41 -6.14 -1.27
N TYR A 173 -20.30 -7.08 -0.34
CA TYR A 173 -20.26 -6.76 1.08
C TYR A 173 -19.08 -5.83 1.43
N GLY A 174 -17.96 -5.97 0.72
CA GLY A 174 -16.78 -5.11 0.87
C GLY A 174 -17.04 -3.63 0.66
N ASP A 175 -17.97 -3.26 -0.24
CA ASP A 175 -18.32 -1.86 -0.49
C ASP A 175 -19.00 -1.16 0.71
N PHE A 176 -19.53 -1.93 1.66
CA PHE A 176 -20.15 -1.43 2.89
C PHE A 176 -19.23 -1.45 4.10
N LEU A 177 -18.04 -2.02 3.96
CA LEU A 177 -17.01 -2.01 5.00
C LEU A 177 -16.23 -0.69 4.97
N PRO A 178 -15.63 -0.28 6.10
CA PRO A 178 -14.72 0.86 6.09
C PRO A 178 -13.56 0.61 5.13
N GLN A 179 -13.43 1.43 4.09
CA GLN A 179 -12.38 1.35 3.06
C GLN A 179 -10.98 1.71 3.57
N THR A 180 -10.80 1.76 4.89
CA THR A 180 -9.63 2.31 5.56
C THR A 180 -8.52 1.31 5.83
N LYS A 181 -8.70 0.04 5.45
CA LYS A 181 -7.74 -1.02 5.82
C LYS A 181 -6.40 -0.94 5.10
N GLU A 182 -6.36 -0.33 3.92
CA GLU A 182 -5.24 -0.49 2.99
C GLU A 182 -4.27 0.70 2.95
N MET A 183 -4.68 1.86 3.42
CA MET A 183 -3.82 3.05 3.43
C MET A 183 -3.54 3.51 4.86
N VAL A 184 -2.27 3.48 5.24
CA VAL A 184 -1.82 3.94 6.55
C VAL A 184 -1.34 5.39 6.41
N TYR A 185 -2.16 6.35 6.85
CA TYR A 185 -1.85 7.79 6.77
C TYR A 185 -1.55 8.28 5.35
N GLY A 186 -2.27 7.75 4.35
CA GLY A 186 -2.07 8.06 2.94
C GLY A 186 -0.94 7.29 2.26
N ALA A 187 -0.30 6.37 2.96
CA ALA A 187 0.71 5.48 2.40
C ALA A 187 0.11 4.12 2.00
N LYS A 188 0.65 3.52 0.94
CA LYS A 188 0.29 2.20 0.44
C LYS A 188 1.44 1.23 0.69
N ILE A 189 1.15 0.16 1.43
CA ILE A 189 2.13 -0.87 1.73
C ILE A 189 2.05 -1.96 0.66
N THR A 190 3.18 -2.39 0.13
CA THR A 190 3.27 -3.53 -0.78
C THR A 190 4.48 -4.39 -0.45
N GLY A 191 4.25 -5.69 -0.36
CA GLY A 191 5.31 -6.70 -0.20
C GLY A 191 5.91 -7.18 -1.52
N ARG A 192 5.36 -6.76 -2.66
CA ARG A 192 5.86 -7.21 -3.96
C ARG A 192 7.33 -6.83 -4.16
N VAL A 193 8.12 -7.78 -4.62
CA VAL A 193 9.54 -7.62 -4.93
C VAL A 193 9.78 -7.76 -6.42
N ASN A 194 10.35 -6.72 -7.03
CA ASN A 194 10.86 -6.79 -8.39
C ASN A 194 12.36 -6.54 -8.39
N VAL A 195 13.08 -7.44 -9.03
CA VAL A 195 14.51 -7.27 -9.28
C VAL A 195 14.71 -6.17 -10.32
N THR A 196 15.54 -5.20 -9.99
CA THR A 196 15.88 -4.10 -10.88
C THR A 196 17.37 -4.09 -11.19
N ALA A 197 17.76 -3.37 -12.24
CA ALA A 197 19.14 -3.14 -12.61
C ALA A 197 19.51 -1.67 -12.36
N PRO A 198 20.76 -1.35 -12.01
CA PRO A 198 21.18 0.04 -11.79
C PRO A 198 21.02 0.85 -13.08
N TYR A 199 20.69 2.13 -12.92
CA TYR A 199 20.79 3.10 -14.01
C TYR A 199 22.25 3.40 -14.34
N ASP A 200 22.49 3.72 -15.60
CA ASP A 200 23.77 4.30 -16.02
C ASP A 200 23.86 5.76 -15.55
N GLU A 201 25.04 6.38 -15.67
CA GLU A 201 25.20 7.81 -15.39
C GLU A 201 24.22 8.66 -16.17
N ALA A 202 23.52 9.57 -15.47
CA ALA A 202 22.47 10.35 -16.08
C ALA A 202 23.03 11.39 -17.06
N LYS A 203 22.37 11.52 -18.21
CA LYS A 203 22.63 12.58 -19.18
C LYS A 203 21.71 13.76 -18.88
N ILE A 204 22.26 14.85 -18.38
CA ILE A 204 21.50 16.05 -18.02
C ILE A 204 21.22 16.88 -19.28
N THR A 205 19.93 17.17 -19.51
CA THR A 205 19.45 18.01 -20.60
C THR A 205 18.73 19.23 -20.03
N PRO A 206 19.13 20.47 -20.39
CA PRO A 206 18.45 21.68 -19.97
C PRO A 206 17.01 21.77 -20.50
N GLY A 207 16.12 22.44 -19.76
CA GLY A 207 14.72 22.64 -20.14
C GLY A 207 13.82 21.43 -19.84
N ALA A 208 14.26 20.57 -18.93
CA ALA A 208 13.49 19.40 -18.50
C ALA A 208 12.38 19.74 -17.48
N LEU A 209 12.54 20.78 -16.67
CA LEU A 209 11.48 21.26 -15.78
C LEU A 209 10.41 21.98 -16.60
N SER A 210 9.21 21.43 -16.63
CA SER A 210 8.09 22.01 -17.38
C SER A 210 7.68 23.38 -16.82
N GLU A 211 7.24 24.29 -17.69
CA GLU A 211 6.75 25.62 -17.28
C GLU A 211 5.52 25.50 -16.36
N GLN A 212 4.68 24.50 -16.57
CA GLN A 212 3.51 24.21 -15.73
C GLN A 212 3.94 23.84 -14.31
N SER A 213 4.87 22.89 -14.19
CA SER A 213 5.40 22.45 -12.90
C SER A 213 6.14 23.57 -12.18
N ARG A 214 6.99 24.31 -12.90
CA ARG A 214 7.68 25.50 -12.37
C ARG A 214 6.70 26.51 -11.77
N SER A 215 5.66 26.89 -12.55
CA SER A 215 4.62 27.82 -12.09
C SER A 215 3.88 27.30 -10.84
N SER A 216 3.60 26.01 -10.79
CA SER A 216 2.89 25.39 -9.66
C SER A 216 3.75 25.33 -8.40
N ILE A 217 5.05 24.99 -8.53
CA ILE A 217 6.01 25.05 -7.42
C ILE A 217 6.12 26.48 -6.88
N GLU A 218 6.23 27.49 -7.76
CA GLU A 218 6.30 28.89 -7.34
C GLU A 218 5.02 29.37 -6.64
N LYS A 219 3.82 28.87 -7.04
CA LYS A 219 2.56 29.14 -6.32
C LYS A 219 2.59 28.55 -4.92
N ILE A 220 3.09 27.31 -4.76
CA ILE A 220 3.21 26.64 -3.46
C ILE A 220 4.21 27.37 -2.57
N ILE A 221 5.36 27.80 -3.12
CA ILE A 221 6.34 28.62 -2.39
C ILE A 221 5.70 29.89 -1.81
N ARG A 222 4.93 30.62 -2.63
CA ARG A 222 4.23 31.82 -2.15
C ARG A 222 3.20 31.48 -1.09
N LEU A 223 2.39 30.45 -1.32
CA LEU A 223 1.36 30.00 -0.40
C LEU A 223 1.94 29.66 1.00
N CYS A 224 3.03 28.91 1.03
CA CYS A 224 3.69 28.55 2.29
C CYS A 224 4.24 29.77 3.02
N ARG A 225 4.87 30.71 2.29
CA ARG A 225 5.36 31.98 2.88
C ARG A 225 4.25 32.85 3.45
N GLU A 226 3.12 32.95 2.76
CA GLU A 226 1.95 33.73 3.19
C GLU A 226 1.28 33.16 4.43
N ASN A 227 1.53 31.88 4.76
CA ASN A 227 0.93 31.18 5.90
C ASN A 227 1.94 30.73 6.96
N ASP A 228 3.18 31.25 6.94
CA ASP A 228 4.26 30.89 7.87
C ASP A 228 4.51 29.37 7.98
N THR A 229 4.26 28.65 6.89
CA THR A 229 4.48 27.21 6.77
C THR A 229 5.82 26.94 6.13
N GLY A 230 6.64 26.08 6.71
CA GLY A 230 7.88 25.59 6.11
C GLY A 230 7.61 24.83 4.80
N LEU A 231 8.54 24.91 3.86
CA LEU A 231 8.48 24.13 2.62
C LEU A 231 9.83 23.45 2.36
N MET A 232 9.78 22.17 2.06
CA MET A 232 10.89 21.39 1.52
C MET A 232 10.47 20.79 0.19
N LEU A 233 11.32 20.89 -0.83
CA LEU A 233 11.15 20.16 -2.08
C LEU A 233 11.81 18.79 -1.95
N LEU A 234 11.23 17.80 -2.58
CA LEU A 234 11.68 16.41 -2.54
C LEU A 234 11.71 15.86 -3.98
N THR A 235 12.75 15.12 -4.34
CA THR A 235 12.71 14.21 -5.48
C THR A 235 12.97 12.81 -4.97
N MET A 236 11.97 11.94 -5.11
CA MET A 236 11.97 10.57 -4.58
C MET A 236 13.07 9.71 -5.22
N PRO A 237 13.67 8.78 -4.48
CA PRO A 237 14.55 7.79 -5.07
C PRO A 237 13.80 6.90 -6.04
N VAL A 238 14.49 6.46 -7.09
CA VAL A 238 14.01 5.43 -8.02
C VAL A 238 14.93 4.22 -7.92
N PRO A 239 14.40 3.03 -7.61
CA PRO A 239 15.24 1.90 -7.23
C PRO A 239 16.07 1.33 -8.39
N GLY A 240 15.62 1.43 -9.64
CA GLY A 240 16.41 0.93 -10.76
C GLY A 240 15.60 0.72 -12.04
N LYS A 241 16.28 0.42 -13.14
CA LYS A 241 15.65 0.20 -14.44
C LYS A 241 15.07 -1.21 -14.58
N ASN A 242 13.95 -1.29 -15.28
CA ASN A 242 13.35 -2.54 -15.73
C ASN A 242 12.73 -2.35 -17.13
N LYS A 243 11.94 -3.33 -17.59
CA LYS A 243 11.31 -3.27 -18.93
C LYS A 243 10.31 -2.12 -19.14
N PHE A 244 9.84 -1.47 -18.08
CA PHE A 244 8.86 -0.38 -18.13
C PHE A 244 9.49 1.00 -17.88
N PHE A 245 10.60 1.04 -17.11
CA PHE A 245 11.26 2.26 -16.70
C PHE A 245 12.71 2.22 -17.18
N ASP A 246 12.98 2.99 -18.22
CA ASP A 246 14.22 2.97 -18.97
C ASP A 246 15.17 4.12 -18.57
N GLN A 247 16.33 4.13 -19.21
CA GLN A 247 17.36 5.12 -18.99
C GLN A 247 16.93 6.51 -19.42
N ASP A 248 16.09 6.66 -20.45
CA ASP A 248 15.69 7.97 -20.97
C ASP A 248 14.71 8.66 -20.01
N GLY A 249 13.76 7.92 -19.43
CA GLY A 249 12.89 8.42 -18.36
C GLY A 249 13.68 8.85 -17.12
N TYR A 250 14.70 8.08 -16.73
CA TYR A 250 15.61 8.44 -15.66
C TYR A 250 16.40 9.72 -15.96
N ASN A 251 17.00 9.85 -17.16
CA ASN A 251 17.71 11.04 -17.59
C ASN A 251 16.84 12.31 -17.53
N LEU A 252 15.58 12.19 -17.97
CA LEU A 252 14.62 13.30 -17.92
C LEU A 252 14.31 13.72 -16.48
N ARG A 253 14.10 12.74 -15.57
CA ARG A 253 13.83 13.01 -14.15
C ARG A 253 15.02 13.69 -13.46
N VAL A 254 16.24 13.19 -13.67
CA VAL A 254 17.46 13.81 -13.13
C VAL A 254 17.64 15.22 -13.65
N SER A 255 17.38 15.45 -14.94
CA SER A 255 17.48 16.77 -15.56
C SER A 255 16.48 17.77 -14.95
N ALA A 256 15.23 17.35 -14.76
CA ALA A 256 14.21 18.19 -14.11
C ALA A 256 14.56 18.45 -12.64
N ALA A 257 15.06 17.45 -11.91
CA ALA A 257 15.49 17.61 -10.52
C ALA A 257 16.64 18.60 -10.36
N ALA A 258 17.57 18.66 -11.31
CA ALA A 258 18.64 19.66 -11.31
C ALA A 258 18.11 21.09 -11.45
N GLU A 259 17.07 21.31 -12.29
CA GLU A 259 16.43 22.61 -12.41
C GLU A 259 15.55 22.96 -11.18
N VAL A 260 14.94 21.98 -10.54
CA VAL A 260 14.25 22.15 -9.24
C VAL A 260 15.25 22.56 -8.16
N ASP A 261 16.47 22.00 -8.16
CA ASP A 261 17.56 22.42 -7.28
C ASP A 261 17.90 23.91 -7.41
N GLU A 262 18.02 24.40 -8.66
CA GLU A 262 18.29 25.82 -8.92
C GLU A 262 17.11 26.70 -8.47
N LEU A 263 15.88 26.26 -8.68
CA LEU A 263 14.69 26.95 -8.22
C LEU A 263 14.63 27.01 -6.67
N ALA A 264 14.96 25.92 -6.00
CA ALA A 264 15.03 25.82 -4.55
C ALA A 264 16.10 26.77 -3.98
N LYS A 265 17.32 26.75 -4.50
CA LYS A 265 18.44 27.64 -4.13
C LYS A 265 18.06 29.11 -4.29
N LYS A 266 17.47 29.47 -5.42
CA LYS A 266 17.01 30.86 -5.71
C LYS A 266 15.99 31.36 -4.66
N ASN A 267 15.19 30.43 -4.11
CA ASN A 267 14.15 30.76 -3.14
C ASN A 267 14.56 30.52 -1.68
N GLY A 268 15.78 30.04 -1.41
CA GLY A 268 16.25 29.71 -0.06
C GLY A 268 15.49 28.53 0.58
N ILE A 269 15.08 27.56 -0.24
CA ILE A 269 14.32 26.36 0.17
C ILE A 269 15.23 25.16 0.05
N LEU A 270 15.10 24.21 1.00
CA LEU A 270 15.80 22.94 0.91
C LEU A 270 15.18 22.05 -0.17
N HIS A 271 16.02 21.37 -0.93
CA HIS A 271 15.62 20.30 -1.83
C HIS A 271 16.35 19.01 -1.46
N ALA A 272 15.61 18.01 -1.01
CA ALA A 272 16.13 16.68 -0.78
C ALA A 272 16.04 15.88 -2.09
N ASN A 273 17.15 15.84 -2.83
CA ASN A 273 17.21 15.21 -4.15
C ASN A 273 17.86 13.84 -4.08
N TYR A 274 17.06 12.79 -4.31
CA TYR A 274 17.48 11.39 -4.23
C TYR A 274 17.56 10.69 -5.60
N VAL A 275 17.77 11.45 -6.68
CA VAL A 275 18.03 10.91 -8.02
C VAL A 275 19.35 11.45 -8.60
N GLY A 276 19.91 10.74 -9.56
CA GLY A 276 21.10 11.19 -10.29
C GLY A 276 22.44 11.02 -9.55
N ASP A 277 22.41 10.74 -8.26
CA ASP A 277 23.61 10.51 -7.46
C ASP A 277 23.61 9.07 -6.91
N LYS A 278 24.52 8.25 -7.43
CA LYS A 278 24.70 6.85 -6.93
C LYS A 278 24.94 6.82 -5.43
N LYS A 279 25.66 7.81 -4.89
CA LYS A 279 25.94 7.91 -3.47
C LYS A 279 24.65 8.05 -2.66
N ASN A 280 23.67 8.82 -3.12
CA ASN A 280 22.39 8.94 -2.41
C ASN A 280 21.66 7.60 -2.29
N LEU A 281 21.67 6.77 -3.34
CA LEU A 281 21.10 5.41 -3.28
C LEU A 281 21.94 4.47 -2.40
N GLU A 282 23.27 4.54 -2.47
CA GLU A 282 24.15 3.78 -1.58
C GLU A 282 23.99 4.18 -0.11
N ASP A 283 23.91 5.49 0.17
CA ASP A 283 23.70 6.03 1.53
C ASP A 283 22.32 5.63 2.11
N LEU A 284 21.29 5.42 1.24
CA LEU A 284 20.01 4.87 1.62
C LEU A 284 20.08 3.38 1.96
N GLY A 285 21.08 2.68 1.49
CA GLY A 285 21.23 1.23 1.66
C GLY A 285 20.14 0.45 0.93
N LEU A 286 19.64 0.95 -0.22
CA LEU A 286 18.67 0.23 -1.03
C LEU A 286 19.31 -0.99 -1.70
N ASP A 287 18.60 -2.11 -1.61
CA ASP A 287 18.92 -3.34 -2.30
C ASP A 287 18.07 -3.46 -3.58
N LEU A 288 18.73 -3.42 -4.75
CA LEU A 288 18.07 -3.53 -6.04
C LEU A 288 17.39 -4.89 -6.29
N GLN A 289 17.69 -5.88 -5.46
CA GLN A 289 17.08 -7.21 -5.52
C GLN A 289 15.84 -7.33 -4.64
N MET A 290 15.69 -6.44 -3.61
CA MET A 290 14.68 -6.60 -2.57
C MET A 290 13.77 -5.39 -2.36
N ASP A 291 14.25 -4.16 -2.60
CA ASP A 291 13.59 -2.94 -2.12
C ASP A 291 12.65 -2.27 -3.14
N ALA A 292 12.51 -2.86 -4.33
CA ALA A 292 11.70 -2.32 -5.41
C ALA A 292 10.34 -3.03 -5.54
N TYR A 293 9.28 -2.25 -5.66
CA TYR A 293 7.97 -2.74 -6.13
C TYR A 293 7.98 -2.88 -7.66
N ASP A 294 8.58 -1.92 -8.34
CA ASP A 294 8.87 -1.90 -9.78
C ASP A 294 10.09 -0.99 -10.04
N GLY A 295 10.33 -0.57 -11.27
CA GLY A 295 11.46 0.31 -11.59
C GLY A 295 11.34 1.74 -11.03
N GLU A 296 10.17 2.16 -10.60
CA GLU A 296 9.89 3.51 -10.08
C GLU A 296 9.60 3.53 -8.58
N HIS A 297 8.82 2.56 -8.10
CA HIS A 297 8.28 2.56 -6.76
C HIS A 297 9.09 1.67 -5.81
N LEU A 298 9.24 2.14 -4.58
CA LEU A 298 9.74 1.33 -3.48
C LEU A 298 8.65 0.38 -2.98
N ASN A 299 9.05 -0.80 -2.54
CA ASN A 299 8.19 -1.65 -1.75
C ASN A 299 8.35 -1.34 -0.25
N ARG A 300 7.72 -2.14 0.63
CA ARG A 300 7.70 -1.88 2.08
C ARG A 300 9.10 -1.80 2.70
N TRP A 301 10.07 -2.59 2.23
CA TRP A 301 11.45 -2.58 2.78
C TRP A 301 12.21 -1.34 2.34
N GLY A 302 12.17 -1.03 1.05
CA GLY A 302 12.77 0.19 0.51
C GLY A 302 12.15 1.45 1.09
N ALA A 303 10.82 1.48 1.22
CA ALA A 303 10.09 2.61 1.81
C ALA A 303 10.43 2.82 3.28
N ALA A 304 10.56 1.75 4.08
CA ALA A 304 10.99 1.86 5.47
C ALA A 304 12.39 2.46 5.61
N LYS A 305 13.36 2.00 4.78
CA LYS A 305 14.72 2.56 4.73
C LYS A 305 14.69 4.04 4.36
N PHE A 306 13.93 4.40 3.32
CA PHE A 306 13.81 5.78 2.85
C PHE A 306 13.11 6.66 3.90
N THR A 307 12.03 6.20 4.51
CA THR A 307 11.29 6.94 5.54
C THR A 307 12.17 7.29 6.72
N ARG A 308 13.00 6.36 7.20
CA ARG A 308 13.97 6.61 8.28
C ARG A 308 14.99 7.67 7.89
N THR A 309 15.57 7.56 6.70
CA THR A 309 16.54 8.55 6.19
C THR A 309 15.92 9.93 6.07
N LEU A 310 14.72 10.02 5.51
CA LEU A 310 13.98 11.27 5.35
C LEU A 310 13.57 11.89 6.70
N GLY A 311 13.08 11.08 7.64
CA GLY A 311 12.72 11.51 8.99
C GLY A 311 13.92 12.10 9.74
N LYS A 312 15.08 11.44 9.67
CA LYS A 312 16.34 11.97 10.19
C LYS A 312 16.73 13.30 9.55
N TYR A 313 16.58 13.41 8.22
CA TYR A 313 16.86 14.65 7.50
C TYR A 313 15.91 15.78 7.94
N ILE A 314 14.62 15.53 8.05
CA ILE A 314 13.63 16.50 8.52
C ILE A 314 13.96 16.98 9.93
N LYS A 315 14.23 16.08 10.88
CA LYS A 315 14.60 16.45 12.26
C LYS A 315 15.89 17.26 12.36
N ALA A 316 16.82 17.07 11.44
CA ALA A 316 18.08 17.82 11.42
C ALA A 316 17.93 19.27 10.90
N HIS A 317 16.91 19.56 10.09
CA HIS A 317 16.76 20.85 9.41
C HIS A 317 15.52 21.64 9.83
N PHE A 318 14.55 21.00 10.49
CA PHE A 318 13.29 21.63 10.89
C PHE A 318 13.00 21.31 12.36
N ASP A 319 12.47 22.30 13.07
CA ASP A 319 12.05 22.14 14.47
C ASP A 319 10.65 21.51 14.52
N ILE A 320 10.59 20.20 14.31
CA ILE A 320 9.34 19.42 14.38
C ILE A 320 9.25 18.76 15.77
N PRO A 321 8.15 18.96 16.53
CA PRO A 321 8.01 18.39 17.87
C PRO A 321 7.89 16.86 17.83
N ASP A 322 8.27 16.21 18.96
CA ASP A 322 7.94 14.81 19.22
C ASP A 322 6.54 14.71 19.83
N ARG A 323 5.63 14.05 19.16
CA ARG A 323 4.21 13.96 19.54
C ARG A 323 3.84 12.67 20.27
N ARG A 324 4.76 11.72 20.40
CA ARG A 324 4.48 10.42 21.05
C ARG A 324 4.05 10.63 22.51
N GLY A 325 2.98 9.92 22.88
CA GLY A 325 2.47 9.94 24.25
C GLY A 325 1.88 11.27 24.75
N GLN A 326 1.68 12.28 23.87
CA GLN A 326 1.09 13.56 24.29
C GLN A 326 -0.42 13.50 24.53
N GLY A 327 -1.08 12.39 24.17
CA GLY A 327 -2.53 12.25 24.33
C GLY A 327 -3.36 13.07 23.32
N GLY A 328 -4.66 13.21 23.58
CA GLY A 328 -5.55 13.97 22.69
C GLY A 328 -5.65 13.36 21.29
N ALA A 329 -5.44 14.17 20.25
CA ALA A 329 -5.47 13.71 18.85
C ALA A 329 -4.41 12.65 18.53
N TYR A 330 -3.28 12.69 19.24
CA TYR A 330 -2.15 11.76 19.02
C TYR A 330 -2.41 10.38 19.58
N SER A 331 -3.35 10.20 20.54
CA SER A 331 -3.74 8.88 21.06
C SER A 331 -4.26 7.93 19.96
N LEU A 332 -4.83 8.48 18.89
CA LEU A 332 -5.24 7.67 17.73
C LEU A 332 -4.02 7.15 16.97
N ILE A 333 -2.99 7.98 16.82
CA ILE A 333 -1.73 7.60 16.16
C ILE A 333 -0.98 6.57 17.00
N ASP A 334 -0.89 6.79 18.34
CA ASP A 334 -0.28 5.83 19.27
C ASP A 334 -0.96 4.45 19.16
N LYS A 335 -2.31 4.43 19.11
CA LYS A 335 -3.07 3.17 18.95
C LYS A 335 -2.88 2.50 17.58
N ASP A 336 -2.82 3.29 16.51
CA ASP A 336 -2.58 2.75 15.16
C ASP A 336 -1.16 2.17 15.09
N LEU A 337 -0.18 2.79 15.76
CA LEU A 337 1.18 2.30 15.85
C LEU A 337 1.26 0.91 16.51
N GLU A 338 0.49 0.67 17.59
CA GLU A 338 0.45 -0.65 18.25
C GLU A 338 0.03 -1.78 17.29
N ASN A 339 -0.84 -1.49 16.33
CA ASN A 339 -1.35 -2.47 15.36
C ASN A 339 -0.57 -2.50 14.04
N TYR A 340 0.28 -1.52 13.81
CA TYR A 340 0.94 -1.32 12.52
C TYR A 340 1.80 -2.50 12.06
N PRO A 341 2.68 -3.11 12.88
CA PRO A 341 3.50 -4.24 12.43
C PRO A 341 2.68 -5.41 11.91
N VAL A 342 1.54 -5.68 12.56
CA VAL A 342 0.62 -6.77 12.19
C VAL A 342 -0.10 -6.47 10.89
N ASN A 343 -0.67 -5.27 10.79
CA ASN A 343 -1.38 -4.86 9.57
C ASN A 343 -0.42 -4.84 8.38
N ARG A 344 0.81 -4.33 8.59
CA ARG A 344 1.85 -4.32 7.55
C ARG A 344 2.19 -5.72 7.06
N MET A 345 2.36 -6.69 7.96
CA MET A 345 2.63 -8.08 7.58
C MET A 345 1.44 -8.68 6.81
N ARG A 346 0.22 -8.51 7.32
CA ARG A 346 -1.01 -9.00 6.64
C ARG A 346 -1.14 -8.41 5.25
N ASP A 347 -1.10 -7.10 5.11
CA ASP A 347 -1.24 -6.41 3.83
C ASP A 347 -0.15 -6.84 2.84
N SER A 348 1.06 -7.09 3.34
CA SER A 348 2.16 -7.58 2.53
C SER A 348 1.93 -8.99 2.02
N LEU A 349 1.48 -9.92 2.88
CA LEU A 349 1.16 -11.29 2.50
C LEU A 349 0.03 -11.33 1.47
N GLN A 350 -1.10 -10.69 1.76
CA GLN A 350 -2.30 -10.69 0.90
C GLN A 350 -2.10 -10.01 -0.47
N ARG A 351 -1.01 -9.25 -0.64
CA ARG A 351 -0.64 -8.59 -1.90
C ARG A 351 0.55 -9.25 -2.60
N SER A 352 1.13 -10.27 -2.00
CA SER A 352 2.20 -11.04 -2.63
C SER A 352 1.64 -11.83 -3.82
N ILE A 353 2.36 -11.78 -4.94
CA ILE A 353 1.98 -12.52 -6.16
C ILE A 353 2.88 -13.73 -6.32
N PHE A 354 4.17 -13.60 -5.98
CA PHE A 354 5.18 -14.63 -6.17
C PHE A 354 5.71 -15.17 -4.85
N LEU A 355 6.28 -16.37 -4.87
CA LEU A 355 6.86 -17.01 -3.68
C LEU A 355 7.93 -16.15 -3.00
N ARG A 356 8.73 -15.41 -3.76
CA ARG A 356 9.73 -14.47 -3.22
C ARG A 356 9.10 -13.40 -2.34
N ASP A 357 8.02 -12.77 -2.82
CA ASP A 357 7.29 -11.71 -2.10
C ASP A 357 6.70 -12.26 -0.80
N TYR A 358 6.11 -13.44 -0.90
CA TYR A 358 5.44 -14.13 0.20
C TYR A 358 6.44 -14.52 1.29
N ALA A 359 7.53 -15.19 0.89
CA ALA A 359 8.61 -15.57 1.81
C ALA A 359 9.21 -14.34 2.50
N ALA A 360 9.53 -13.29 1.73
CA ALA A 360 10.04 -12.05 2.29
C ALA A 360 9.08 -11.40 3.30
N SER A 361 7.76 -11.51 3.08
CA SER A 361 6.74 -10.96 3.98
C SER A 361 6.65 -11.70 5.32
N LEU A 362 7.13 -12.93 5.38
CA LEU A 362 7.18 -13.76 6.60
C LEU A 362 8.51 -13.61 7.38
N HIS A 363 9.45 -12.81 6.87
CA HIS A 363 10.70 -12.50 7.58
C HIS A 363 10.65 -11.13 8.25
N SER A 364 11.37 -11.00 9.34
CA SER A 364 11.50 -9.72 10.05
C SER A 364 12.35 -8.74 9.24
N ASP A 365 11.88 -7.50 9.13
CA ASP A 365 12.61 -6.41 8.45
C ASP A 365 13.93 -6.03 9.14
N VAL A 366 14.08 -6.41 10.41
CA VAL A 366 15.23 -6.05 11.24
C VAL A 366 16.29 -7.14 11.25
N SER A 367 15.88 -8.40 11.43
CA SER A 367 16.80 -9.53 11.61
C SER A 367 16.98 -10.39 10.37
N GLY A 368 16.05 -10.30 9.40
CA GLY A 368 15.97 -11.23 8.27
C GLY A 368 15.57 -12.66 8.66
N GLU A 369 15.28 -12.90 9.94
CA GLU A 369 14.81 -14.18 10.45
C GLU A 369 13.28 -14.28 10.34
N PRO A 370 12.71 -15.49 10.30
CA PRO A 370 11.26 -15.67 10.30
C PRO A 370 10.57 -14.98 11.49
N VAL A 371 9.37 -14.42 11.26
CA VAL A 371 8.63 -13.67 12.28
C VAL A 371 8.25 -14.57 13.46
N GLU A 372 8.67 -14.22 14.69
CA GLU A 372 8.44 -15.01 15.90
C GLU A 372 6.96 -15.16 16.29
N ASP A 373 6.11 -14.18 15.98
CA ASP A 373 4.66 -14.20 16.29
C ASP A 373 3.82 -14.84 15.16
N ALA A 374 4.44 -15.58 14.23
CA ALA A 374 3.76 -16.28 13.16
C ALA A 374 3.69 -17.79 13.40
N LEU A 375 2.53 -18.39 13.10
CA LEU A 375 2.34 -19.82 12.86
C LEU A 375 2.10 -20.00 11.37
N ILE A 376 2.99 -20.71 10.70
CA ILE A 376 2.91 -20.97 9.25
C ILE A 376 2.63 -22.45 9.07
N LEU A 377 1.53 -22.75 8.41
CA LEU A 377 1.09 -24.10 8.09
C LEU A 377 1.15 -24.27 6.58
N VAL A 378 1.81 -25.33 6.12
CA VAL A 378 1.96 -25.61 4.69
C VAL A 378 1.60 -27.05 4.39
N ALA A 379 0.85 -27.27 3.31
CA ALA A 379 0.49 -28.61 2.83
C ALA A 379 0.55 -28.66 1.31
N LEU A 380 1.16 -29.69 0.76
CA LEU A 380 1.26 -29.96 -0.67
C LEU A 380 0.08 -30.80 -1.14
N ASN A 381 -0.59 -30.38 -2.19
CA ASN A 381 -1.58 -31.16 -2.93
C ASN A 381 -1.02 -31.53 -4.31
N GLY A 382 -0.62 -32.76 -4.49
CA GLY A 382 -0.08 -33.26 -5.75
C GLY A 382 1.44 -33.40 -5.77
N LYS A 383 1.98 -33.65 -6.95
CA LYS A 383 3.44 -33.70 -7.18
C LYS A 383 3.97 -32.30 -7.42
N VAL A 384 5.22 -32.09 -7.06
CA VAL A 384 5.99 -30.93 -7.52
C VAL A 384 6.42 -31.17 -8.95
N ASP A 385 6.37 -30.11 -9.77
CA ASP A 385 6.88 -30.11 -11.13
C ASP A 385 8.24 -29.43 -11.13
N ASP A 386 9.31 -30.19 -11.41
CA ASP A 386 10.71 -29.72 -11.35
C ASP A 386 10.99 -28.59 -12.37
N ASP A 387 10.25 -28.57 -13.49
CA ASP A 387 10.39 -27.52 -14.50
C ASP A 387 9.75 -26.19 -14.06
N ILE A 388 8.90 -26.21 -13.04
CA ILE A 388 8.14 -25.05 -12.55
C ILE A 388 8.70 -24.52 -11.24
N LEU A 389 8.84 -25.36 -10.19
CA LEU A 389 9.45 -24.95 -8.93
C LEU A 389 10.97 -25.06 -9.03
N THR A 390 11.63 -23.98 -9.34
CA THR A 390 13.09 -23.93 -9.51
C THR A 390 13.87 -24.12 -8.21
N GLU A 391 15.16 -24.45 -8.31
CA GLU A 391 16.08 -24.49 -7.15
C GLU A 391 16.10 -23.17 -6.37
N GLU A 392 16.02 -22.01 -7.05
CA GLU A 392 15.99 -20.70 -6.40
C GLU A 392 14.73 -20.53 -5.55
N GLU A 393 13.58 -20.97 -6.04
CA GLU A 393 12.30 -20.89 -5.34
C GLU A 393 12.22 -21.88 -4.18
N ALA A 394 12.70 -23.11 -4.37
CA ALA A 394 12.84 -24.08 -3.29
C ALA A 394 13.78 -23.56 -2.18
N ALA A 395 14.83 -22.81 -2.53
CA ALA A 395 15.71 -22.18 -1.55
C ALA A 395 15.00 -21.12 -0.69
N LEU A 396 13.99 -20.43 -1.22
CA LEU A 396 13.17 -19.51 -0.43
C LEU A 396 12.38 -20.24 0.68
N LEU A 397 11.85 -21.42 0.39
CA LEU A 397 11.19 -22.26 1.39
C LEU A 397 12.18 -22.76 2.45
N ARG A 398 13.39 -23.15 2.03
CA ARG A 398 14.46 -23.54 2.98
C ARG A 398 14.91 -22.41 3.89
N SER A 399 14.70 -21.13 3.52
CA SER A 399 15.00 -19.99 4.38
C SER A 399 14.24 -19.98 5.71
N PHE A 400 13.14 -20.74 5.81
CA PHE A 400 12.38 -20.96 7.04
C PHE A 400 12.94 -22.08 7.92
N GLY A 401 14.10 -22.64 7.58
CA GLY A 401 14.74 -23.73 8.33
C GLY A 401 14.26 -25.12 7.90
N LEU A 402 13.51 -25.22 6.80
CA LEU A 402 13.08 -26.50 6.23
C LEU A 402 14.29 -27.26 5.66
N SER A 403 14.26 -28.57 5.81
CA SER A 403 15.32 -29.47 5.36
C SER A 403 15.05 -30.11 4.01
N SER A 404 13.79 -30.20 3.60
CA SER A 404 13.37 -30.78 2.33
C SER A 404 13.76 -29.89 1.15
N ASP A 405 14.21 -30.53 0.08
CA ASP A 405 14.36 -29.88 -1.21
C ASP A 405 13.14 -30.18 -2.07
N LEU A 406 12.22 -29.23 -2.10
CA LEU A 406 10.97 -29.40 -2.85
C LEU A 406 11.18 -29.37 -4.36
N HIS A 407 12.29 -28.83 -4.87
CA HIS A 407 12.63 -28.90 -6.28
C HIS A 407 12.84 -30.35 -6.76
N SER A 408 13.44 -31.19 -5.93
CA SER A 408 13.69 -32.61 -6.20
C SER A 408 12.74 -33.55 -5.45
N TRP A 409 11.56 -33.04 -5.01
CA TRP A 409 10.63 -33.83 -4.21
C TRP A 409 9.79 -34.79 -5.08
N GLU A 410 9.99 -36.08 -4.94
CA GLU A 410 9.31 -37.11 -5.75
C GLU A 410 7.96 -37.57 -5.17
N GLY A 411 7.64 -37.22 -3.91
CA GLY A 411 6.41 -37.64 -3.23
C GLY A 411 5.16 -36.83 -3.62
N HIS A 412 3.98 -37.42 -3.43
CA HIS A 412 2.69 -36.73 -3.61
C HIS A 412 2.23 -35.95 -2.36
N GLY A 413 2.87 -36.17 -1.24
CA GLY A 413 2.52 -35.55 0.05
C GLY A 413 3.73 -34.90 0.70
N TRP A 414 3.54 -33.70 1.15
CA TRP A 414 4.49 -33.00 2.00
C TRP A 414 3.75 -31.97 2.84
N LEU A 415 4.11 -31.84 4.10
CA LEU A 415 3.58 -30.81 4.96
C LEU A 415 4.66 -30.29 5.90
N ALA A 416 4.51 -29.03 6.31
CA ALA A 416 5.39 -28.39 7.26
C ALA A 416 4.63 -27.49 8.22
N VAL A 417 5.13 -27.42 9.44
CA VAL A 417 4.66 -26.52 10.49
C VAL A 417 5.83 -25.72 11.02
N ILE A 418 5.76 -24.38 10.86
CA ILE A 418 6.74 -23.44 11.39
C ILE A 418 6.05 -22.60 12.45
N ASP A 419 6.47 -22.72 13.70
CA ASP A 419 5.89 -22.02 14.85
C ASP A 419 6.93 -21.10 15.48
N GLY A 420 6.72 -19.80 15.36
CA GLY A 420 7.63 -18.80 15.90
C GLY A 420 9.04 -18.88 15.32
N GLY A 421 9.13 -19.03 14.00
CA GLY A 421 10.40 -19.14 13.27
C GLY A 421 11.12 -20.47 13.45
N ARG A 422 10.47 -21.48 14.02
CA ARG A 422 11.07 -22.82 14.22
C ARG A 422 10.24 -23.87 13.52
N VAL A 423 10.88 -24.74 12.78
CA VAL A 423 10.24 -25.92 12.21
C VAL A 423 9.87 -26.88 13.34
N VAL A 424 8.56 -27.08 13.53
CA VAL A 424 7.99 -28.00 14.53
C VAL A 424 7.76 -29.38 13.92
N TYR A 425 7.39 -29.38 12.67
CA TYR A 425 7.18 -30.58 11.88
C TYR A 425 7.51 -30.34 10.42
N GLU A 426 8.06 -31.35 9.78
CA GLU A 426 8.30 -31.42 8.35
C GLU A 426 8.25 -32.87 7.91
N THR A 427 7.56 -33.16 6.82
CA THR A 427 7.51 -34.51 6.26
C THR A 427 8.88 -34.98 5.86
N ALA A 428 9.29 -36.15 6.34
CA ALA A 428 10.51 -36.80 5.88
C ALA A 428 10.22 -37.69 4.67
N LEU A 429 11.02 -37.57 3.62
CA LEU A 429 10.91 -38.43 2.44
C LEU A 429 11.12 -39.89 2.86
N ARG A 430 10.20 -40.76 2.40
CA ARG A 430 10.31 -42.22 2.56
C ARG A 430 10.66 -42.83 1.22
N GLU A 431 11.90 -43.26 1.09
CA GLU A 431 12.40 -43.85 -0.17
C GLU A 431 11.60 -45.09 -0.60
N ASP A 432 11.09 -45.86 0.40
CA ASP A 432 10.33 -47.10 0.16
C ASP A 432 8.85 -46.84 -0.19
N GLU A 433 8.31 -45.66 0.13
CA GLU A 433 6.89 -45.32 -0.01
C GLU A 433 6.71 -43.80 -0.27
N PRO A 434 7.10 -43.29 -1.43
CA PRO A 434 7.07 -41.86 -1.71
C PRO A 434 5.66 -41.24 -1.79
N ASP A 435 4.64 -42.08 -1.96
CA ASP A 435 3.23 -41.68 -2.12
C ASP A 435 2.38 -41.87 -0.86
N PHE A 436 2.98 -41.91 0.32
CA PHE A 436 2.23 -42.08 1.58
C PHE A 436 1.42 -40.81 1.94
N MET A 437 0.36 -41.04 2.72
CA MET A 437 -0.34 -39.93 3.37
C MET A 437 0.34 -39.59 4.68
N ASP A 438 0.71 -38.32 4.83
CA ASP A 438 1.25 -37.82 6.09
C ASP A 438 0.21 -36.94 6.81
N SER A 439 0.29 -36.92 8.14
CA SER A 439 -0.60 -36.12 8.98
C SER A 439 0.12 -35.65 10.24
N PHE A 440 -0.19 -34.42 10.65
CA PHE A 440 0.33 -33.85 11.88
C PHE A 440 -0.73 -33.04 12.61
N GLU A 441 -0.82 -33.22 13.91
CA GLU A 441 -1.71 -32.47 14.81
C GLU A 441 -0.88 -31.68 15.82
N GLY A 442 -1.28 -30.45 16.09
CA GLY A 442 -0.56 -29.61 17.04
C GLY A 442 -1.38 -28.48 17.63
N LYS A 443 -0.71 -27.72 18.48
CA LYS A 443 -1.30 -26.56 19.15
C LYS A 443 -0.27 -25.45 19.30
N SER A 444 -0.64 -24.23 18.92
CA SER A 444 0.12 -23.01 19.16
C SER A 444 -0.79 -21.95 19.80
N GLY A 445 -0.53 -21.60 21.05
CA GLY A 445 -1.40 -20.69 21.81
C GLY A 445 -2.84 -21.18 21.88
N LYS A 446 -3.76 -20.43 21.25
CA LYS A 446 -5.20 -20.77 21.16
C LYS A 446 -5.54 -21.60 19.92
N LEU A 447 -4.60 -21.72 18.98
CA LEU A 447 -4.81 -22.40 17.71
C LEU A 447 -4.57 -23.90 17.90
N ARG A 448 -5.55 -24.71 17.51
CA ARG A 448 -5.42 -26.17 17.35
C ARG A 448 -5.47 -26.44 15.87
N TYR A 449 -4.49 -27.15 15.36
CA TYR A 449 -4.39 -27.42 13.94
C TYR A 449 -4.13 -28.88 13.64
N GLN A 450 -4.62 -29.31 12.50
CA GLN A 450 -4.40 -30.61 11.90
C GLN A 450 -4.10 -30.42 10.42
N LEU A 451 -3.00 -30.99 9.94
CA LEU A 451 -2.62 -31.01 8.55
C LEU A 451 -2.61 -32.43 8.05
N THR A 452 -3.02 -32.61 6.80
CA THR A 452 -2.84 -33.86 6.06
C THR A 452 -2.37 -33.55 4.65
N SER A 453 -1.51 -34.39 4.08
CA SER A 453 -1.06 -34.28 2.70
C SER A 453 -0.62 -35.65 2.20
N GLY A 454 -0.95 -35.98 0.96
CA GLY A 454 -0.54 -37.22 0.36
C GLY A 454 -1.50 -37.74 -0.68
N ARG A 455 -1.28 -39.00 -1.05
CA ARG A 455 -2.11 -39.73 -2.02
C ARG A 455 -3.24 -40.45 -1.33
N ILE A 456 -4.46 -40.33 -1.84
CA ILE A 456 -5.59 -41.15 -1.48
C ILE A 456 -5.73 -42.25 -2.56
N ASP A 457 -5.55 -43.53 -2.15
CA ASP A 457 -5.89 -44.64 -3.00
C ASP A 457 -7.39 -44.94 -2.85
N GLU A 458 -8.18 -44.59 -3.86
CA GLU A 458 -9.52 -45.13 -4.01
C GLU A 458 -9.44 -46.46 -4.79
N GLU A 459 -10.34 -47.38 -4.52
CA GLU A 459 -10.46 -48.67 -5.22
C GLU A 459 -10.68 -48.54 -6.74
N THR A 460 -10.79 -47.32 -7.26
CA THR A 460 -10.86 -46.96 -8.65
C THR A 460 -9.49 -46.43 -9.08
N GLU A 461 -8.92 -46.92 -10.17
CA GLU A 461 -7.60 -46.60 -10.75
C GLU A 461 -7.28 -45.08 -10.90
N VAL A 462 -8.01 -44.17 -10.29
CA VAL A 462 -7.83 -42.72 -10.31
C VAL A 462 -7.11 -42.31 -9.03
N VAL A 463 -5.87 -41.88 -9.19
CA VAL A 463 -5.05 -41.34 -8.09
C VAL A 463 -5.54 -39.93 -7.75
N HIS A 464 -6.07 -39.76 -6.55
CA HIS A 464 -6.36 -38.43 -6.01
C HIS A 464 -5.28 -38.05 -5.01
N SER A 465 -4.73 -36.83 -5.17
CA SER A 465 -3.94 -36.19 -4.13
C SER A 465 -4.87 -35.34 -3.29
N ALA A 466 -4.56 -35.19 -2.01
CA ALA A 466 -5.31 -34.32 -1.10
C ALA A 466 -4.37 -33.56 -0.18
N ALA A 467 -4.72 -32.33 0.12
CA ALA A 467 -4.15 -31.54 1.19
C ALA A 467 -5.28 -30.97 2.05
N SER A 468 -5.06 -30.87 3.35
CA SER A 468 -5.98 -30.25 4.29
C SER A 468 -5.21 -29.51 5.37
N ILE A 469 -5.65 -28.31 5.70
CA ILE A 469 -5.14 -27.48 6.79
C ILE A 469 -6.34 -27.05 7.62
N VAL A 470 -6.65 -27.80 8.68
CA VAL A 470 -7.76 -27.48 9.58
C VAL A 470 -7.24 -26.74 10.80
N VAL A 471 -7.78 -25.55 11.08
CA VAL A 471 -7.45 -24.78 12.29
C VAL A 471 -8.73 -24.43 13.05
N ASN A 472 -8.81 -24.84 14.31
CA ASN A 472 -9.99 -24.66 15.16
C ASN A 472 -11.29 -25.17 14.51
N GLY A 473 -11.20 -26.20 13.67
CA GLY A 473 -12.33 -26.81 12.97
C GLY A 473 -12.75 -26.16 11.65
N LEU A 474 -12.00 -25.18 11.15
CA LEU A 474 -12.19 -24.56 9.84
C LEU A 474 -11.09 -25.04 8.88
N GLU A 475 -11.47 -25.37 7.65
CA GLU A 475 -10.57 -25.78 6.57
C GLU A 475 -10.00 -24.55 5.85
N TYR A 476 -8.70 -24.56 5.57
CA TYR A 476 -7.97 -23.49 4.90
C TYR A 476 -7.23 -23.94 3.62
N ALA A 477 -7.18 -25.22 3.31
CA ALA A 477 -6.71 -25.69 2.01
C ALA A 477 -7.88 -25.81 1.04
N THR A 478 -7.62 -25.56 -0.25
CA THR A 478 -8.58 -25.77 -1.32
C THR A 478 -8.36 -27.14 -1.99
N GLU A 479 -9.25 -27.52 -2.91
CA GLU A 479 -9.08 -28.76 -3.71
C GLU A 479 -8.03 -28.60 -4.83
N ASP A 480 -7.51 -27.38 -5.03
CA ASP A 480 -6.55 -27.09 -6.09
C ASP A 480 -5.19 -27.75 -5.84
N ARG A 481 -4.49 -28.09 -6.92
CA ARG A 481 -3.15 -28.70 -6.86
C ARG A 481 -2.09 -27.65 -6.66
N GLY A 482 -1.22 -27.83 -5.66
CA GLY A 482 -0.15 -26.89 -5.35
C GLY A 482 0.21 -26.85 -3.87
N LEU A 483 0.93 -25.80 -3.48
CA LEU A 483 1.29 -25.53 -2.08
C LEU A 483 0.25 -24.63 -1.43
N HIS A 484 -0.42 -25.13 -0.40
CA HIS A 484 -1.37 -24.39 0.41
C HIS A 484 -0.69 -23.83 1.64
N PHE A 485 -0.94 -22.57 1.94
CA PHE A 485 -0.42 -21.85 3.09
C PHE A 485 -1.57 -21.34 3.95
N ALA A 486 -1.45 -21.47 5.27
CA ALA A 486 -2.28 -20.74 6.22
C ALA A 486 -1.38 -20.12 7.29
N VAL A 487 -1.44 -18.79 7.39
CA VAL A 487 -0.58 -18.02 8.29
C VAL A 487 -1.42 -17.36 9.36
N PHE A 488 -1.07 -17.58 10.62
CA PHE A 488 -1.77 -17.04 11.78
C PHE A 488 -0.83 -16.25 12.67
N ARG A 489 -1.36 -15.19 13.28
CA ARG A 489 -0.72 -14.52 14.39
C ARG A 489 -0.90 -15.34 15.67
N LYS A 490 0.18 -15.83 16.26
CA LYS A 490 0.14 -16.72 17.45
C LYS A 490 -0.48 -16.04 18.68
N SER A 491 -0.09 -14.80 18.93
CA SER A 491 -0.52 -14.05 20.13
C SER A 491 -2.03 -13.83 20.18
N THR A 492 -2.68 -13.58 19.04
CA THR A 492 -4.11 -13.31 18.95
C THR A 492 -4.94 -14.47 18.44
N GLY A 493 -4.35 -15.37 17.65
CA GLY A 493 -5.02 -16.42 16.89
C GLY A 493 -5.69 -15.92 15.61
N GLU A 494 -5.34 -14.72 15.17
CA GLU A 494 -5.90 -14.08 13.98
C GLU A 494 -5.29 -14.67 12.70
N LEU A 495 -6.15 -14.95 11.69
CA LEU A 495 -5.69 -15.31 10.36
C LEU A 495 -5.03 -14.09 9.70
N MET A 496 -3.80 -14.27 9.26
CA MET A 496 -3.05 -13.25 8.53
C MET A 496 -3.26 -13.41 7.03
N ASP A 497 -3.20 -14.65 6.55
CA ASP A 497 -3.43 -14.98 5.15
C ASP A 497 -3.75 -16.48 5.01
N SER A 498 -4.55 -16.81 4.00
CA SER A 498 -4.73 -18.15 3.46
C SER A 498 -4.51 -18.07 1.95
N ALA A 499 -3.57 -18.83 1.44
CA ALA A 499 -3.13 -18.71 0.07
C ALA A 499 -2.75 -20.06 -0.54
N TRP A 500 -2.88 -20.13 -1.85
CA TRP A 500 -2.50 -21.28 -2.64
C TRP A 500 -1.53 -20.85 -3.75
N LEU A 501 -0.39 -21.52 -3.83
CA LEU A 501 0.62 -21.35 -4.87
C LEU A 501 0.46 -22.45 -5.92
N ASP A 502 0.12 -22.06 -7.15
CA ASP A 502 0.05 -22.98 -8.28
C ASP A 502 1.47 -23.36 -8.74
N ILE A 503 1.90 -24.56 -8.39
CA ILE A 503 3.20 -25.13 -8.80
C ILE A 503 3.12 -25.96 -10.08
N HIS A 504 2.03 -25.87 -10.84
CA HIS A 504 1.82 -26.49 -12.14
C HIS A 504 1.70 -25.48 -13.28
N SER A 505 1.73 -24.17 -12.94
CA SER A 505 1.72 -23.07 -13.89
C SER A 505 3.07 -22.37 -13.90
N TYR A 506 3.61 -22.08 -15.08
CA TYR A 506 4.86 -21.31 -15.23
C TYR A 506 4.83 -19.91 -14.60
N ALA A 507 3.67 -19.43 -14.20
CA ALA A 507 3.55 -18.14 -13.51
C ALA A 507 3.98 -18.21 -12.05
N LEU A 508 3.83 -19.36 -11.36
CA LEU A 508 4.07 -19.53 -9.92
C LEU A 508 3.43 -18.41 -9.09
N GLU A 509 2.16 -18.12 -9.39
CA GLU A 509 1.42 -17.02 -8.74
C GLU A 509 0.56 -17.53 -7.60
N PHE A 510 0.48 -16.70 -6.55
CA PHE A 510 -0.44 -16.94 -5.43
C PHE A 510 -1.86 -16.52 -5.77
N THR A 511 -2.81 -17.36 -5.35
CA THR A 511 -4.22 -17.00 -5.19
C THR A 511 -4.52 -16.94 -3.70
N HIS A 512 -5.05 -15.80 -3.25
CA HIS A 512 -5.40 -15.58 -1.83
C HIS A 512 -6.87 -15.86 -1.62
N ASP A 513 -7.16 -16.65 -0.59
CA ASP A 513 -8.52 -16.90 -0.14
C ASP A 513 -8.79 -16.01 1.09
N LEU A 514 -9.49 -14.92 0.84
CA LEU A 514 -9.86 -13.95 1.88
C LEU A 514 -11.17 -14.40 2.54
N HIS A 515 -11.06 -15.33 3.50
CA HIS A 515 -12.20 -15.78 4.32
C HIS A 515 -12.78 -14.69 5.24
#